data_1d761c2771d737b41de6f9af44141346
#
_entry.id   1d761c2771d737b41de6f9af44141346
#
_cell.length_a   1.000
_cell.length_b   1.000
_cell.length_c   1.000
_cell.angle_alpha   90.00
_cell.angle_beta   90.00
_cell.angle_gamma   90.00
#
_symmetry.space_group_name_H-M   'P 1'
#
loop_
_entity.id
_entity.type
_entity.pdbx_description
1 polymer ?
#
loop_
_entity_poly.entity_id
_entity_poly.type
_entity_poly.pdbx_seq_one_letter_code
_entity_poly.pdbx_strand_id
1 'polypeptide(L)'
;MKTESTKEQTKRLIQLGCPAPPEVENWQLDTLTQDYLTYYDKHSCIHVLRNYTLSEVLDYFISVGQNKKYKVIFDGLKWSMETNEETIKNKEYIDLLIDGIEKLMEGC
;
A
#
# COMPACT_ATOMS: atom_id res chain seq x y z
N MET A 1 -4.15 1.58 -17.04
CA MET A 1 -3.38 1.06 -15.91
C MET A 1 -3.73 1.86 -14.65
N LYS A 2 -3.91 1.14 -13.57
CA LYS A 2 -4.25 1.74 -12.28
C LYS A 2 -3.01 2.43 -11.68
N THR A 3 -3.15 3.69 -11.29
CA THR A 3 -2.01 4.52 -10.86
C THR A 3 -2.07 4.91 -9.38
N GLU A 4 -3.14 4.54 -8.68
CA GLU A 4 -3.26 4.82 -7.25
C GLU A 4 -4.05 3.73 -6.55
N SER A 5 -3.92 3.66 -5.22
CA SER A 5 -4.67 2.72 -4.40
C SER A 5 -6.15 3.10 -4.34
N THR A 6 -7.00 2.12 -4.07
CA THR A 6 -8.40 2.38 -3.73
C THR A 6 -8.47 2.79 -2.26
N LYS A 7 -9.65 3.22 -1.83
CA LYS A 7 -9.92 3.58 -0.45
C LYS A 7 -9.63 2.43 0.51
N GLU A 8 -10.11 1.23 0.18
CA GLU A 8 -9.86 0.03 1.00
C GLU A 8 -8.39 -0.33 1.03
N GLN A 9 -7.71 -0.22 -0.10
CA GLN A 9 -6.28 -0.48 -0.18
C GLN A 9 -5.49 0.53 0.63
N THR A 10 -5.90 1.80 0.61
CA THR A 10 -5.26 2.85 1.41
C THR A 10 -5.36 2.53 2.90
N LYS A 11 -6.53 2.12 3.38
CA LYS A 11 -6.72 1.69 4.77
C LYS A 11 -5.82 0.51 5.11
N ARG A 12 -5.76 -0.47 4.22
CA ARG A 12 -4.95 -1.68 4.41
C ARG A 12 -3.46 -1.33 4.49
N LEU A 13 -2.98 -0.46 3.61
CA LEU A 13 -1.58 -0.02 3.62
C LEU A 13 -1.21 0.68 4.93
N ILE A 14 -2.09 1.53 5.43
CA ILE A 14 -1.87 2.21 6.70
C ILE A 14 -1.81 1.20 7.85
N GLN A 15 -2.68 0.21 7.86
CA GLN A 15 -2.68 -0.86 8.85
C GLN A 15 -1.40 -1.70 8.78
N LEU A 16 -0.82 -1.84 7.58
CA LEU A 16 0.43 -2.54 7.37
C LEU A 16 1.66 -1.69 7.71
N GLY A 17 1.46 -0.47 8.15
CA GLY A 17 2.55 0.40 8.57
C GLY A 17 3.12 1.32 7.50
N CYS A 18 2.47 1.42 6.34
CA CYS A 18 2.92 2.33 5.29
C CYS A 18 2.92 3.78 5.81
N PRO A 19 4.01 4.53 5.62
CA PRO A 19 4.05 5.92 6.07
C PRO A 19 2.93 6.75 5.44
N ALA A 20 2.35 7.66 6.21
CA ALA A 20 1.35 8.59 5.68
C ALA A 20 1.95 9.45 4.57
N PRO A 21 1.13 9.97 3.63
CA PRO A 21 1.64 10.89 2.61
C PRO A 21 2.41 12.05 3.25
N PRO A 22 3.46 12.57 2.57
CA PRO A 22 4.35 13.58 3.19
C PRO A 22 3.66 14.85 3.68
N GLU A 23 2.53 15.21 3.10
CA GLU A 23 1.76 16.39 3.49
C GLU A 23 0.99 16.20 4.81
N VAL A 24 1.00 14.99 5.36
CA VAL A 24 0.23 14.66 6.57
C VAL A 24 1.18 14.57 7.76
N GLU A 25 1.02 15.46 8.75
CA GLU A 25 1.84 15.42 9.97
C GLU A 25 1.24 14.46 11.00
N ASN A 26 -0.06 14.53 11.22
CA ASN A 26 -0.78 13.65 12.13
C ASN A 26 -2.07 13.20 11.46
N TRP A 27 -2.33 11.90 11.45
CA TRP A 27 -3.56 11.38 10.88
C TRP A 27 -4.14 10.32 11.80
N GLN A 28 -5.45 10.17 11.73
CA GLN A 28 -6.18 9.15 12.48
C GLN A 28 -7.28 8.60 11.59
N LEU A 29 -7.53 7.29 11.73
CA LEU A 29 -8.68 6.68 11.08
C LEU A 29 -9.93 7.19 11.77
N ASP A 30 -10.89 7.71 10.98
CA ASP A 30 -12.16 8.15 11.54
C ASP A 30 -12.99 6.93 11.92
N THR A 31 -13.08 6.68 13.22
CA THR A 31 -13.81 5.52 13.75
C THR A 31 -15.32 5.73 13.75
N LEU A 32 -15.78 6.95 13.58
CA LEU A 32 -17.22 7.23 13.57
C LEU A 32 -17.85 6.86 12.23
N THR A 33 -17.20 7.20 11.13
CA THR A 33 -17.71 6.90 9.79
C THR A 33 -17.16 5.60 9.24
N GLN A 34 -15.96 5.20 9.64
CA GLN A 34 -15.20 4.06 9.13
C GLN A 34 -14.97 4.07 7.60
N ASP A 35 -15.59 5.01 6.91
CA ASP A 35 -15.53 5.11 5.46
C ASP A 35 -14.39 5.98 4.96
N TYR A 36 -13.89 6.87 5.79
CA TYR A 36 -12.87 7.85 5.40
C TYR A 36 -11.69 7.81 6.33
N LEU A 37 -10.51 7.95 5.72
CA LEU A 37 -9.30 8.23 6.46
C LEU A 37 -9.22 9.74 6.60
N THR A 38 -9.16 10.23 7.83
CA THR A 38 -9.06 11.65 8.09
C THR A 38 -7.79 11.95 8.86
N TYR A 39 -7.31 13.15 8.71
CA TYR A 39 -6.17 13.63 9.47
C TYR A 39 -6.40 15.06 9.90
N TYR A 40 -5.69 15.47 10.94
CA TYR A 40 -5.72 16.84 11.43
C TYR A 40 -4.43 17.53 11.01
N ASP A 41 -4.57 18.73 10.45
CA ASP A 41 -3.40 19.54 10.16
C ASP A 41 -2.94 20.28 11.44
N LYS A 42 -1.89 21.09 11.32
CA LYS A 42 -1.34 21.85 12.45
C LYS A 42 -2.31 22.87 13.05
N HIS A 43 -3.38 23.19 12.34
CA HIS A 43 -4.42 24.10 12.80
C HIS A 43 -5.66 23.39 13.31
N SER A 44 -5.57 22.06 13.48
CA SER A 44 -6.67 21.19 13.90
C SER A 44 -7.84 21.14 12.93
N CYS A 45 -7.60 21.46 11.67
CA CYS A 45 -8.61 21.28 10.61
C CYS A 45 -8.60 19.84 10.13
N ILE A 46 -9.79 19.29 9.91
CA ILE A 46 -9.95 17.89 9.47
C ILE A 46 -9.88 17.82 7.94
N HIS A 47 -9.09 16.89 7.45
CA HIS A 47 -8.95 16.65 6.01
C HIS A 47 -9.15 15.17 5.71
N VAL A 48 -9.64 14.87 4.52
CA VAL A 48 -9.75 13.49 4.03
C VAL A 48 -8.40 13.08 3.46
N LEU A 49 -7.89 11.95 3.93
CA LEU A 49 -6.61 11.45 3.47
C LEU A 49 -6.75 10.94 2.03
N ARG A 50 -5.83 11.36 1.17
CA ARG A 50 -5.81 10.90 -0.22
C ARG A 50 -5.27 9.47 -0.32
N ASN A 51 -5.56 8.82 -1.44
CA ASN A 51 -5.02 7.51 -1.74
C ASN A 51 -3.53 7.62 -2.06
N TYR A 52 -2.81 6.50 -1.92
CA TYR A 52 -1.40 6.41 -2.26
C TYR A 52 -1.22 6.31 -3.78
N THR A 53 -0.19 6.97 -4.29
CA THR A 53 0.20 6.82 -5.70
C THR A 53 0.97 5.52 -5.88
N LEU A 54 1.07 5.06 -7.13
CA LEU A 54 1.86 3.88 -7.47
C LEU A 54 3.31 4.01 -6.98
N SER A 55 3.90 5.19 -7.14
CA SER A 55 5.27 5.46 -6.71
C SER A 55 5.44 5.27 -5.20
N GLU A 56 4.49 5.76 -4.42
CA GLU A 56 4.53 5.62 -2.95
C GLU A 56 4.39 4.15 -2.52
N VAL A 57 3.48 3.42 -3.17
CA VAL A 57 3.29 1.99 -2.89
C VAL A 57 4.56 1.21 -3.25
N LEU A 58 5.17 1.53 -4.40
CA LEU A 58 6.40 0.87 -4.84
C LEU A 58 7.55 1.13 -3.86
N ASP A 59 7.70 2.37 -3.41
CA ASP A 59 8.75 2.72 -2.43
C ASP A 59 8.59 1.90 -1.15
N TYR A 60 7.36 1.77 -0.66
CA TYR A 60 7.12 0.98 0.53
C TYR A 60 7.35 -0.51 0.28
N PHE A 61 6.93 -1.02 -0.88
CA PHE A 61 7.18 -2.41 -1.27
C PHE A 61 8.69 -2.70 -1.26
N ILE A 62 9.50 -1.84 -1.84
CA ILE A 62 10.95 -2.00 -1.85
C ILE A 62 11.52 -2.00 -0.43
N SER A 63 11.02 -1.11 0.41
CA SER A 63 11.45 -1.03 1.81
C SER A 63 11.13 -2.31 2.58
N VAL A 64 9.91 -2.82 2.44
CA VAL A 64 9.48 -4.06 3.12
C VAL A 64 10.24 -5.26 2.57
N GLY A 65 10.50 -5.30 1.27
CA GLY A 65 11.16 -6.41 0.61
C GLY A 65 12.68 -6.43 0.76
N GLN A 66 13.26 -5.42 1.40
CA GLN A 66 14.69 -5.34 1.62
C GLN A 66 15.16 -6.56 2.43
N ASN A 67 16.18 -7.26 1.93
CA ASN A 67 16.72 -8.48 2.54
C ASN A 67 15.80 -9.71 2.42
N LYS A 68 14.75 -9.63 1.60
CA LYS A 68 13.87 -10.76 1.33
C LYS A 68 14.06 -11.23 -0.10
N LYS A 69 13.83 -12.54 -0.32
CA LYS A 69 13.99 -13.12 -1.66
C LYS A 69 12.64 -13.19 -2.35
N TYR A 70 12.51 -12.44 -3.44
CA TYR A 70 11.32 -12.46 -4.27
C TYR A 70 11.70 -12.09 -5.70
N LYS A 71 10.79 -12.37 -6.62
CA LYS A 71 10.95 -12.05 -8.03
C LYS A 71 9.63 -11.55 -8.59
N VAL A 72 9.65 -10.41 -9.28
CA VAL A 72 8.47 -9.84 -9.93
C VAL A 72 8.61 -10.01 -11.43
N ILE A 73 7.58 -10.57 -12.07
CA ILE A 73 7.59 -10.89 -13.49
C ILE A 73 6.32 -10.36 -14.13
N PHE A 74 6.45 -9.82 -15.35
CA PHE A 74 5.33 -9.45 -16.20
C PHE A 74 5.33 -10.34 -17.43
N ASP A 75 4.24 -11.11 -17.64
CA ASP A 75 4.14 -12.06 -18.75
C ASP A 75 3.40 -11.50 -19.98
N GLY A 76 3.10 -10.21 -19.99
CA GLY A 76 2.35 -9.55 -21.05
C GLY A 76 0.86 -9.39 -20.73
N LEU A 77 0.33 -10.13 -19.78
CA LEU A 77 -1.09 -10.07 -19.37
C LEU A 77 -1.24 -9.80 -17.87
N LYS A 78 -0.40 -10.42 -17.07
CA LYS A 78 -0.47 -10.34 -15.61
C LYS A 78 0.89 -10.11 -15.00
N TRP A 79 0.88 -9.47 -13.85
CA TRP A 79 2.05 -9.34 -12.99
C TRP A 79 2.04 -10.48 -11.97
N SER A 80 3.20 -11.02 -11.68
CA SER A 80 3.34 -12.07 -10.66
C SER A 80 4.53 -11.78 -9.76
N MET A 81 4.40 -12.17 -8.49
CA MET A 81 5.49 -12.14 -7.52
C MET A 81 5.71 -13.55 -7.02
N GLU A 82 6.93 -14.06 -7.20
CA GLU A 82 7.30 -15.38 -6.76
C GLU A 82 8.16 -15.28 -5.50
N THR A 83 7.80 -16.06 -4.49
CA THR A 83 8.61 -16.26 -3.29
C THR A 83 8.94 -17.74 -3.18
N ASN A 84 9.72 -18.13 -2.18
CA ASN A 84 10.04 -19.54 -1.95
C ASN A 84 8.81 -20.38 -1.58
N GLU A 85 7.74 -19.76 -1.13
CA GLU A 85 6.55 -20.46 -0.64
C GLU A 85 5.41 -20.48 -1.64
N GLU A 86 5.19 -19.35 -2.35
CA GLU A 86 4.06 -19.27 -3.27
C GLU A 86 4.25 -18.20 -4.32
N THR A 87 3.33 -18.17 -5.29
CA THR A 87 3.28 -17.17 -6.36
C THR A 87 1.97 -16.40 -6.25
N ILE A 88 2.06 -15.08 -6.25
CA ILE A 88 0.91 -14.18 -6.26
C ILE A 88 0.78 -13.59 -7.66
N LYS A 89 -0.43 -13.55 -8.22
CA LYS A 89 -0.68 -12.99 -9.55
C LYS A 89 -1.75 -11.92 -9.50
N ASN A 90 -1.57 -10.88 -10.30
CA ASN A 90 -2.54 -9.79 -10.39
C ASN A 90 -2.47 -9.12 -11.77
N LYS A 91 -3.60 -8.60 -12.25
CA LYS A 91 -3.64 -7.89 -13.53
C LYS A 91 -3.04 -6.50 -13.41
N GLU A 92 -3.19 -5.87 -12.26
CA GLU A 92 -2.71 -4.52 -12.01
C GLU A 92 -1.44 -4.55 -11.16
N TYR A 93 -0.45 -3.77 -11.56
CA TYR A 93 0.82 -3.73 -10.87
C TYR A 93 0.68 -3.26 -9.43
N ILE A 94 -0.11 -2.19 -9.19
CA ILE A 94 -0.29 -1.66 -7.84
C ILE A 94 -0.96 -2.68 -6.92
N ASP A 95 -1.92 -3.44 -7.43
CA ASP A 95 -2.59 -4.48 -6.66
C ASP A 95 -1.61 -5.59 -6.29
N LEU A 96 -0.73 -5.97 -7.21
CA LEU A 96 0.32 -6.95 -6.94
C LEU A 96 1.26 -6.45 -5.85
N LEU A 97 1.66 -5.18 -5.91
CA LEU A 97 2.57 -4.61 -4.91
C LEU A 97 1.94 -4.62 -3.52
N ILE A 98 0.66 -4.28 -3.41
CA ILE A 98 -0.04 -4.27 -2.11
C ILE A 98 -0.16 -5.68 -1.54
N ASP A 99 -0.58 -6.63 -2.36
CA ASP A 99 -0.65 -8.04 -1.95
C ASP A 99 0.75 -8.58 -1.59
N GLY A 100 1.76 -8.16 -2.34
CA GLY A 100 3.14 -8.52 -2.08
C GLY A 100 3.67 -7.96 -0.75
N ILE A 101 3.33 -6.72 -0.43
CA ILE A 101 3.71 -6.12 0.86
C ILE A 101 3.16 -6.97 2.00
N GLU A 102 1.88 -7.30 1.95
CA GLU A 102 1.25 -8.13 2.97
C GLU A 102 1.95 -9.48 3.08
N LYS A 103 2.23 -10.13 1.94
CA LYS A 103 2.87 -11.43 1.92
C LYS A 103 4.29 -11.39 2.49
N LEU A 104 5.07 -10.38 2.11
CA LEU A 104 6.43 -10.23 2.61
C LEU A 104 6.45 -9.96 4.12
N MET A 105 5.45 -9.27 4.64
CA MET A 105 5.35 -8.99 6.07
C MET A 105 4.91 -10.21 6.88
N GLU A 106 4.11 -11.10 6.29
CA GLU A 106 3.69 -12.34 6.95
C GLU A 106 4.87 -13.27 7.26
N GLY A 107 5.93 -13.18 6.48
CA GLY A 107 7.11 -14.01 6.65
C GLY A 107 8.08 -13.55 7.74
N CYS A 108 7.71 -12.55 8.50
CA CYS A 108 8.57 -12.00 9.55
C CYS A 108 8.35 -12.68 10.90
#